data_47b541478df874350309f5d7b637d576
#
_entry.id   47b541478df874350309f5d7b637d576
#
_cell.length_a   1.000
_cell.length_b   1.000
_cell.length_c   1.000
_cell.angle_alpha   90.00
_cell.angle_beta   90.00
_cell.angle_gamma   90.00
#
_symmetry.space_group_name_H-M   'P 1'
#
loop_
_entity.id
_entity.type
_entity.pdbx_description
1 polymer ?
#
loop_
_entity_poly.entity_id
_entity_poly.type
_entity_poly.pdbx_seq_one_letter_code
_entity_poly.pdbx_strand_id
1 'polypeptide(L)'
;MPLQQKRVVLANDIELDVVDEGPRDAPVLIFLHGFPESHRTWRNQIPHFSDRFRCIAPDQRGYRGSSKPQEVEAYTPDKLVGDVFLLADALGVETFTIVGHDWGGAIAWGVAYGGMANGRVTRAIIANAPHPVLFPKLLYTNRQQREASQYFTTFRDPANDALVREHGLAPLLMKAFEGQVMARVEEDEAAAMLRDWSDPEAAIGMLNYY
;
A
#
# COMPACT_ATOMS: atom_id res chain seq x y z
N MET A 1 -10.19 17.63 9.55
CA MET A 1 -10.61 16.57 10.48
C MET A 1 -9.87 15.31 10.10
N PRO A 2 -9.53 14.42 11.05
CA PRO A 2 -8.94 13.14 10.70
C PRO A 2 -9.91 12.33 9.83
N LEU A 3 -9.37 11.62 8.82
CA LEU A 3 -10.15 10.74 7.96
C LEU A 3 -10.70 9.58 8.79
N GLN A 4 -12.00 9.30 8.66
CA GLN A 4 -12.63 8.20 9.40
C GLN A 4 -12.55 6.92 8.59
N GLN A 5 -12.19 5.83 9.26
CA GLN A 5 -12.15 4.50 8.67
C GLN A 5 -13.35 3.66 9.11
N LYS A 6 -13.76 2.78 8.22
CA LYS A 6 -14.69 1.70 8.50
C LYS A 6 -14.05 0.36 8.15
N ARG A 7 -14.47 -0.70 8.84
CA ARG A 7 -14.06 -2.07 8.53
C ARG A 7 -14.89 -2.58 7.35
N VAL A 8 -14.19 -3.17 6.36
CA VAL A 8 -14.78 -3.86 5.21
C VAL A 8 -14.25 -5.27 5.15
N VAL A 9 -15.15 -6.26 5.15
CA VAL A 9 -14.82 -7.67 5.01
C VAL A 9 -14.93 -8.05 3.53
N LEU A 10 -13.87 -8.59 2.96
CA LEU A 10 -13.81 -9.03 1.58
C LEU A 10 -14.30 -10.49 1.44
N ALA A 11 -14.68 -10.89 0.23
CA ALA A 11 -15.17 -12.25 -0.04
C ALA A 11 -14.11 -13.36 0.16
N ASN A 12 -12.85 -13.00 0.37
CA ASN A 12 -11.75 -13.91 0.69
C ASN A 12 -11.35 -13.88 2.18
N ASP A 13 -12.26 -13.42 3.04
CA ASP A 13 -12.10 -13.30 4.49
C ASP A 13 -11.01 -12.32 4.95
N ILE A 14 -10.48 -11.49 4.05
CA ILE A 14 -9.59 -10.37 4.40
C ILE A 14 -10.45 -9.20 4.87
N GLU A 15 -10.09 -8.66 6.02
CA GLU A 15 -10.68 -7.43 6.56
C GLU A 15 -9.75 -6.24 6.29
N LEU A 16 -10.30 -5.16 5.78
CA LEU A 16 -9.56 -3.92 5.54
C LEU A 16 -10.17 -2.76 6.32
N ASP A 17 -9.33 -1.92 6.92
CA ASP A 17 -9.72 -0.61 7.41
C ASP A 17 -9.69 0.37 6.24
N VAL A 18 -10.82 1.02 5.95
CA VAL A 18 -11.02 1.77 4.71
C VAL A 18 -11.56 3.16 4.99
N VAL A 19 -10.89 4.18 4.48
CA VAL A 19 -11.49 5.52 4.31
C VAL A 19 -12.40 5.49 3.09
N ASP A 20 -13.62 6.01 3.21
CA ASP A 20 -14.62 6.06 2.14
C ASP A 20 -15.39 7.39 2.23
N GLU A 21 -14.83 8.42 1.62
CA GLU A 21 -15.28 9.81 1.69
C GLU A 21 -15.83 10.30 0.34
N GLY A 22 -16.77 11.25 0.41
CA GLY A 22 -17.38 11.88 -0.75
C GLY A 22 -18.72 11.30 -1.18
N PRO A 23 -19.36 11.87 -2.23
CA PRO A 23 -20.69 11.46 -2.68
C PRO A 23 -20.69 10.03 -3.23
N ARG A 24 -21.71 9.25 -2.89
CA ARG A 24 -21.81 7.83 -3.24
C ARG A 24 -22.05 7.57 -4.72
N ASP A 25 -22.61 8.52 -5.42
CA ASP A 25 -22.91 8.51 -6.85
C ASP A 25 -21.84 9.20 -7.73
N ALA A 26 -20.81 9.76 -7.09
CA ALA A 26 -19.68 10.39 -7.80
C ALA A 26 -18.72 9.35 -8.42
N PRO A 27 -17.93 9.74 -9.44
CA PRO A 27 -16.86 8.91 -9.96
C PRO A 27 -15.89 8.49 -8.85
N VAL A 28 -15.43 7.23 -8.89
CA VAL A 28 -14.64 6.64 -7.80
C VAL A 28 -13.13 6.75 -8.06
N LEU A 29 -12.40 7.16 -7.03
CA LEU A 29 -10.94 7.06 -6.92
C LEU A 29 -10.59 6.06 -5.82
N ILE A 30 -9.81 5.01 -6.15
CA ILE A 30 -9.24 4.08 -5.17
C ILE A 30 -7.77 4.41 -5.02
N PHE A 31 -7.34 4.72 -3.78
CA PHE A 31 -5.99 5.14 -3.45
C PHE A 31 -5.25 4.03 -2.71
N LEU A 32 -4.12 3.58 -3.25
CA LEU A 32 -3.25 2.57 -2.65
C LEU A 32 -1.95 3.22 -2.16
N HIS A 33 -1.68 3.11 -0.87
CA HIS A 33 -0.45 3.61 -0.24
C HIS A 33 0.74 2.68 -0.50
N GLY A 34 1.93 3.14 -0.19
CA GLY A 34 3.17 2.38 -0.27
C GLY A 34 3.68 1.87 1.07
N PHE A 35 4.87 1.30 1.02
CA PHE A 35 5.62 0.85 2.18
C PHE A 35 6.49 1.99 2.73
N PRO A 36 6.60 2.17 4.01
CA PRO A 36 5.88 1.53 5.12
C PRO A 36 4.74 2.42 5.66
N GLU A 37 3.93 2.95 4.78
CA GLU A 37 2.93 3.98 5.08
C GLU A 37 1.52 3.39 5.34
N SER A 38 0.48 4.20 5.16
CA SER A 38 -0.93 3.83 5.35
C SER A 38 -1.83 4.73 4.50
N HIS A 39 -3.17 4.61 4.62
CA HIS A 39 -4.10 5.56 4.01
C HIS A 39 -3.73 7.04 4.25
N ARG A 40 -2.98 7.34 5.34
CA ARG A 40 -2.53 8.70 5.67
C ARG A 40 -1.58 9.31 4.64
N THR A 41 -0.96 8.52 3.78
CA THR A 41 -0.27 9.02 2.57
C THR A 41 -1.16 9.99 1.79
N TRP A 42 -2.45 9.71 1.76
CA TRP A 42 -3.45 10.45 0.98
C TRP A 42 -4.24 11.49 1.78
N ARG A 43 -3.81 11.83 3.02
CA ARG A 43 -4.49 12.76 3.93
C ARG A 43 -4.74 14.15 3.38
N ASN A 44 -3.93 14.59 2.41
CA ASN A 44 -4.09 15.89 1.75
C ASN A 44 -4.89 15.78 0.44
N GLN A 45 -4.80 14.65 -0.26
CA GLN A 45 -5.48 14.42 -1.53
C GLN A 45 -6.97 14.10 -1.31
N ILE A 46 -7.29 13.24 -0.38
CA ILE A 46 -8.68 12.84 -0.12
C ILE A 46 -9.57 14.04 0.17
N PRO A 47 -9.27 14.94 1.11
CA PRO A 47 -10.09 16.11 1.36
C PRO A 47 -10.23 17.07 0.17
N HIS A 48 -9.21 17.12 -0.70
CA HIS A 48 -9.20 17.95 -1.89
C HIS A 48 -10.13 17.41 -3.00
N PHE A 49 -10.29 16.10 -3.09
CA PHE A 49 -11.08 15.47 -4.14
C PHE A 49 -12.46 15.02 -3.71
N SER A 50 -12.72 14.88 -2.40
CA SER A 50 -13.98 14.30 -1.86
C SER A 50 -15.24 15.16 -2.05
N ASP A 51 -15.11 16.39 -2.54
CA ASP A 51 -16.25 17.22 -2.98
C ASP A 51 -16.82 16.77 -4.35
N ARG A 52 -16.01 16.10 -5.19
CA ARG A 52 -16.33 15.74 -6.58
C ARG A 52 -16.19 14.27 -6.89
N PHE A 53 -15.51 13.52 -6.04
CA PHE A 53 -15.22 12.10 -6.22
C PHE A 53 -15.54 11.32 -4.94
N ARG A 54 -15.93 10.07 -5.10
CA ARG A 54 -15.90 9.13 -3.98
C ARG A 54 -14.47 8.60 -3.84
N CYS A 55 -13.80 8.97 -2.75
CA CYS A 55 -12.41 8.63 -2.45
C CYS A 55 -12.37 7.43 -1.49
N ILE A 56 -11.82 6.32 -1.95
CA ILE A 56 -11.67 5.08 -1.19
C ILE A 56 -10.18 4.84 -0.97
N ALA A 57 -9.74 4.73 0.29
CA ALA A 57 -8.34 4.47 0.63
C ALA A 57 -8.26 3.40 1.72
N PRO A 58 -7.97 2.14 1.37
CA PRO A 58 -7.73 1.10 2.35
C PRO A 58 -6.36 1.25 3.00
N ASP A 59 -6.23 0.86 4.27
CA ASP A 59 -5.00 0.28 4.75
C ASP A 59 -4.92 -1.13 4.16
N GLN A 60 -3.93 -1.41 3.33
CA GLN A 60 -3.82 -2.69 2.61
C GLN A 60 -3.57 -3.83 3.59
N ARG A 61 -3.77 -5.11 3.17
CA ARG A 61 -3.42 -6.25 4.04
C ARG A 61 -1.99 -6.13 4.55
N GLY A 62 -1.74 -6.54 5.78
CA GLY A 62 -0.44 -6.39 6.44
C GLY A 62 -0.27 -5.06 7.17
N TYR A 63 -1.16 -4.10 6.98
CA TYR A 63 -1.00 -2.75 7.54
C TYR A 63 -2.04 -2.45 8.61
N ARG A 64 -1.59 -1.80 9.70
CA ARG A 64 -2.43 -1.23 10.77
C ARG A 64 -3.50 -2.19 11.31
N GLY A 65 -4.79 -1.79 11.24
CA GLY A 65 -5.93 -2.59 11.68
C GLY A 65 -6.41 -3.64 10.67
N SER A 66 -5.95 -3.60 9.41
CA SER A 66 -6.31 -4.59 8.40
C SER A 66 -5.75 -5.97 8.72
N SER A 67 -6.30 -7.03 8.11
CA SER A 67 -5.81 -8.41 8.25
C SER A 67 -4.32 -8.52 7.97
N LYS A 68 -3.59 -9.25 8.81
CA LYS A 68 -2.14 -9.42 8.76
C LYS A 68 -1.74 -10.90 8.71
N PRO A 69 -2.03 -11.62 7.61
CA PRO A 69 -1.50 -12.97 7.44
C PRO A 69 0.02 -12.97 7.63
N GLN A 70 0.55 -13.97 8.30
CA GLN A 70 1.99 -14.02 8.59
C GLN A 70 2.79 -14.78 7.53
N GLU A 71 2.09 -15.50 6.66
CA GLU A 71 2.67 -16.29 5.57
C GLU A 71 2.99 -15.39 4.37
N VAL A 72 4.20 -15.52 3.83
CA VAL A 72 4.66 -14.77 2.64
C VAL A 72 3.72 -15.00 1.44
N GLU A 73 3.24 -16.23 1.29
CA GLU A 73 2.32 -16.62 0.20
C GLU A 73 0.97 -15.88 0.24
N ALA A 74 0.63 -15.23 1.35
CA ALA A 74 -0.54 -14.37 1.44
C ALA A 74 -0.38 -13.02 0.73
N TYR A 75 0.85 -12.68 0.33
CA TYR A 75 1.19 -11.38 -0.26
C TYR A 75 1.63 -11.47 -1.74
N THR A 76 1.26 -12.55 -2.42
CA THR A 76 1.51 -12.68 -3.86
C THR A 76 0.75 -11.62 -4.66
N PRO A 77 1.27 -11.16 -5.81
CA PRO A 77 0.67 -10.08 -6.59
C PRO A 77 -0.80 -10.31 -6.97
N ASP A 78 -1.17 -11.54 -7.28
CA ASP A 78 -2.57 -11.91 -7.62
C ASP A 78 -3.51 -11.69 -6.43
N LYS A 79 -3.09 -11.98 -5.21
CA LYS A 79 -3.88 -11.77 -3.99
C LYS A 79 -4.01 -10.29 -3.66
N LEU A 80 -2.91 -9.53 -3.75
CA LEU A 80 -2.92 -8.10 -3.49
C LEU A 80 -3.76 -7.33 -4.52
N VAL A 81 -3.68 -7.71 -5.79
CA VAL A 81 -4.54 -7.18 -6.87
C VAL A 81 -5.99 -7.59 -6.66
N GLY A 82 -6.22 -8.86 -6.27
CA GLY A 82 -7.54 -9.40 -5.98
C GLY A 82 -8.27 -8.64 -4.89
N ASP A 83 -7.59 -8.23 -3.82
CA ASP A 83 -8.18 -7.44 -2.73
C ASP A 83 -8.79 -6.13 -3.22
N VAL A 84 -8.17 -5.48 -4.20
CA VAL A 84 -8.69 -4.20 -4.74
C VAL A 84 -10.02 -4.41 -5.46
N PHE A 85 -10.15 -5.47 -6.26
CA PHE A 85 -11.41 -5.80 -6.93
C PHE A 85 -12.47 -6.25 -5.92
N LEU A 86 -12.12 -7.08 -4.96
CA LEU A 86 -13.03 -7.52 -3.91
C LEU A 86 -13.47 -6.36 -3.01
N LEU A 87 -12.60 -5.38 -2.75
CA LEU A 87 -12.96 -4.15 -2.06
C LEU A 87 -13.97 -3.34 -2.88
N ALA A 88 -13.74 -3.17 -4.18
CA ALA A 88 -14.67 -2.50 -5.08
C ALA A 88 -16.04 -3.20 -5.08
N ASP A 89 -16.06 -4.54 -5.16
CA ASP A 89 -17.29 -5.33 -5.11
C ASP A 89 -18.03 -5.17 -3.77
N ALA A 90 -17.33 -5.26 -2.65
CA ALA A 90 -17.90 -5.09 -1.31
C ALA A 90 -18.50 -3.69 -1.09
N LEU A 91 -18.00 -2.68 -1.81
CA LEU A 91 -18.48 -1.30 -1.73
C LEU A 91 -19.47 -0.92 -2.85
N GLY A 92 -19.87 -1.87 -3.69
CA GLY A 92 -20.79 -1.67 -4.81
C GLY A 92 -20.21 -0.76 -5.90
N VAL A 93 -18.89 -0.83 -6.14
CA VAL A 93 -18.18 -0.01 -7.12
C VAL A 93 -17.95 -0.81 -8.40
N GLU A 94 -18.65 -0.44 -9.48
CA GLU A 94 -18.52 -1.11 -10.78
C GLU A 94 -17.28 -0.66 -11.52
N THR A 95 -17.02 0.67 -11.56
CA THR A 95 -15.89 1.25 -12.28
C THR A 95 -15.16 2.27 -11.41
N PHE A 96 -13.84 2.36 -11.57
CA PHE A 96 -13.01 3.28 -10.79
C PHE A 96 -11.74 3.72 -11.52
N THR A 97 -11.17 4.81 -11.05
CA THR A 97 -9.79 5.19 -11.32
C THR A 97 -8.90 4.65 -10.19
N ILE A 98 -7.83 3.94 -10.54
CA ILE A 98 -6.84 3.49 -9.56
C ILE A 98 -5.72 4.51 -9.41
N VAL A 99 -5.35 4.84 -8.17
CA VAL A 99 -4.24 5.73 -7.82
C VAL A 99 -3.32 4.97 -6.89
N GLY A 100 -2.05 4.84 -7.21
CA GLY A 100 -1.10 4.09 -6.38
C GLY A 100 0.27 4.74 -6.28
N HIS A 101 0.89 4.63 -5.12
CA HIS A 101 2.24 5.09 -4.83
C HIS A 101 3.07 3.94 -4.28
N ASP A 102 4.34 3.82 -4.70
CA ASP A 102 5.31 2.81 -4.25
C ASP A 102 4.74 1.39 -4.41
N TRP A 103 4.64 0.54 -3.38
CA TRP A 103 3.99 -0.77 -3.45
C TRP A 103 2.52 -0.68 -3.89
N GLY A 104 1.78 0.34 -3.43
CA GLY A 104 0.43 0.60 -3.96
C GLY A 104 0.43 0.90 -5.45
N GLY A 105 1.49 1.53 -5.97
CA GLY A 105 1.70 1.74 -7.40
C GLY A 105 2.03 0.45 -8.15
N ALA A 106 2.83 -0.44 -7.55
CA ALA A 106 3.11 -1.76 -8.11
C ALA A 106 1.84 -2.62 -8.24
N ILE A 107 0.98 -2.59 -7.21
CA ILE A 107 -0.33 -3.25 -7.24
C ILE A 107 -1.24 -2.58 -8.28
N ALA A 108 -1.25 -1.24 -8.33
CA ALA A 108 -2.07 -0.47 -9.29
C ALA A 108 -1.75 -0.81 -10.75
N TRP A 109 -0.52 -1.17 -11.09
CA TRP A 109 -0.18 -1.72 -12.41
C TRP A 109 -0.95 -3.02 -12.70
N GLY A 110 -0.97 -3.97 -11.76
CA GLY A 110 -1.70 -5.22 -11.90
C GLY A 110 -3.22 -5.01 -12.01
N VAL A 111 -3.76 -4.11 -11.17
CA VAL A 111 -5.17 -3.70 -11.19
C VAL A 111 -5.52 -3.05 -12.53
N ALA A 112 -4.66 -2.17 -13.07
CA ALA A 112 -4.87 -1.53 -14.36
C ALA A 112 -4.91 -2.57 -15.50
N TYR A 113 -3.96 -3.49 -15.54
CA TYR A 113 -3.95 -4.54 -16.57
C TYR A 113 -5.22 -5.42 -16.55
N GLY A 114 -5.58 -5.92 -15.36
CA GLY A 114 -6.80 -6.74 -15.21
C GLY A 114 -8.08 -5.95 -15.45
N GLY A 115 -8.15 -4.75 -14.88
CA GLY A 115 -9.38 -3.95 -14.87
C GLY A 115 -9.67 -3.19 -16.15
N MET A 116 -8.64 -2.79 -16.93
CA MET A 116 -8.86 -2.17 -18.23
C MET A 116 -9.39 -3.17 -19.25
N ALA A 117 -8.94 -4.43 -19.18
CA ALA A 117 -9.39 -5.48 -20.08
C ALA A 117 -10.88 -5.82 -19.91
N ASN A 118 -11.43 -5.69 -18.69
CA ASN A 118 -12.84 -5.98 -18.39
C ASN A 118 -13.70 -4.70 -18.19
N GLY A 119 -13.13 -3.51 -18.45
CA GLY A 119 -13.83 -2.23 -18.37
C GLY A 119 -14.02 -1.67 -16.95
N ARG A 120 -13.49 -2.31 -15.91
CA ARG A 120 -13.65 -1.86 -14.52
C ARG A 120 -12.72 -0.70 -14.15
N VAL A 121 -11.52 -0.64 -14.71
CA VAL A 121 -10.56 0.46 -14.48
C VAL A 121 -10.61 1.45 -15.62
N THR A 122 -11.05 2.66 -15.34
CA THR A 122 -11.19 3.72 -16.33
C THR A 122 -9.90 4.51 -16.56
N ARG A 123 -9.08 4.66 -15.52
CA ARG A 123 -7.78 5.34 -15.54
C ARG A 123 -6.86 4.75 -14.47
N ALA A 124 -5.54 4.90 -14.68
CA ALA A 124 -4.52 4.57 -13.68
C ALA A 124 -3.58 5.77 -13.51
N ILE A 125 -3.32 6.13 -12.24
CA ILE A 125 -2.35 7.15 -11.83
C ILE A 125 -1.34 6.46 -10.93
N ILE A 126 -0.11 6.32 -11.41
CA ILE A 126 0.93 5.54 -10.73
C ILE A 126 2.13 6.42 -10.45
N ALA A 127 2.49 6.56 -9.18
CA ALA A 127 3.61 7.36 -8.72
C ALA A 127 4.68 6.48 -8.09
N ASN A 128 5.94 6.74 -8.43
CA ASN A 128 7.12 6.11 -7.82
C ASN A 128 7.11 4.57 -7.82
N ALA A 129 6.45 3.96 -8.82
CA ALA A 129 6.43 2.52 -9.02
C ALA A 129 6.80 2.19 -10.47
N PRO A 130 7.89 1.47 -10.69
CA PRO A 130 8.35 1.16 -12.03
C PRO A 130 7.41 0.18 -12.73
N HIS A 131 7.38 0.26 -14.05
CA HIS A 131 6.61 -0.66 -14.87
C HIS A 131 7.05 -2.12 -14.63
N PRO A 132 6.13 -3.07 -14.33
CA PRO A 132 6.47 -4.41 -13.86
C PRO A 132 7.28 -5.26 -14.86
N VAL A 133 7.18 -4.97 -16.16
CA VAL A 133 8.00 -5.65 -17.19
C VAL A 133 9.39 -5.02 -17.32
N LEU A 134 9.50 -3.71 -17.11
CA LEU A 134 10.77 -3.00 -17.27
C LEU A 134 11.65 -3.11 -16.02
N PHE A 135 11.06 -3.13 -14.84
CA PHE A 135 11.81 -3.14 -13.59
C PHE A 135 12.74 -4.35 -13.43
N PRO A 136 12.29 -5.60 -13.62
CA PRO A 136 13.18 -6.76 -13.59
C PRO A 136 14.33 -6.64 -14.61
N LYS A 137 14.02 -6.16 -15.82
CA LYS A 137 15.04 -5.93 -16.85
C LYS A 137 16.09 -4.92 -16.37
N LEU A 138 15.66 -3.81 -15.77
CA LEU A 138 16.55 -2.77 -15.28
C LEU A 138 17.44 -3.25 -14.12
N LEU A 139 16.94 -4.12 -13.24
CA LEU A 139 17.74 -4.72 -12.18
C LEU A 139 18.96 -5.51 -12.73
N TYR A 140 18.84 -6.11 -13.91
CA TYR A 140 19.95 -6.82 -14.58
C TYR A 140 20.82 -5.91 -15.43
N THR A 141 20.25 -4.92 -16.12
CA THR A 141 20.95 -4.14 -17.15
C THR A 141 21.43 -2.76 -16.69
N ASN A 142 20.89 -2.22 -15.59
CA ASN A 142 21.21 -0.88 -15.11
C ASN A 142 21.82 -0.94 -13.69
N ARG A 143 23.08 -0.52 -13.58
CA ARG A 143 23.81 -0.53 -12.30
C ARG A 143 23.18 0.39 -11.27
N GLN A 144 22.78 1.61 -11.66
CA GLN A 144 22.18 2.58 -10.73
C GLN A 144 20.85 2.06 -10.15
N GLN A 145 19.99 1.43 -11.00
CA GLN A 145 18.76 0.81 -10.52
C GLN A 145 19.04 -0.33 -9.55
N ARG A 146 20.02 -1.16 -9.83
CA ARG A 146 20.41 -2.26 -8.94
C ARG A 146 20.91 -1.75 -7.58
N GLU A 147 21.78 -0.72 -7.58
CA GLU A 147 22.27 -0.08 -6.37
C GLU A 147 21.12 0.56 -5.57
N ALA A 148 20.22 1.29 -6.23
CA ALA A 148 19.05 1.90 -5.60
C ALA A 148 18.05 0.88 -5.03
N SER A 149 18.06 -0.37 -5.52
CA SER A 149 17.15 -1.44 -5.08
C SER A 149 17.78 -2.41 -4.08
N GLN A 150 18.99 -2.13 -3.56
CA GLN A 150 19.67 -3.04 -2.63
C GLN A 150 18.94 -3.23 -1.29
N TYR A 151 18.14 -2.26 -0.87
CA TYR A 151 17.33 -2.37 0.34
C TYR A 151 16.35 -3.57 0.30
N PHE A 152 15.96 -4.04 -0.90
CA PHE A 152 15.17 -5.26 -1.06
C PHE A 152 15.84 -6.46 -0.41
N THR A 153 17.16 -6.60 -0.54
CA THR A 153 17.93 -7.69 0.07
C THR A 153 17.81 -7.64 1.59
N THR A 154 17.88 -6.44 2.17
CA THR A 154 17.72 -6.25 3.62
C THR A 154 16.32 -6.64 4.08
N PHE A 155 15.27 -6.23 3.37
CA PHE A 155 13.88 -6.51 3.76
C PHE A 155 13.47 -7.97 3.54
N ARG A 156 14.13 -8.67 2.61
CA ARG A 156 13.90 -10.10 2.32
C ARG A 156 14.76 -11.05 3.17
N ASP A 157 15.63 -10.53 4.01
CA ASP A 157 16.49 -11.37 4.86
C ASP A 157 15.70 -11.86 6.09
N PRO A 158 15.42 -13.17 6.20
CA PRO A 158 14.68 -13.72 7.34
C PRO A 158 15.39 -13.51 8.69
N ALA A 159 16.69 -13.23 8.68
CA ALA A 159 17.42 -12.89 9.91
C ALA A 159 16.90 -11.61 10.57
N ASN A 160 16.23 -10.74 9.82
CA ASN A 160 15.62 -9.52 10.35
C ASN A 160 14.26 -9.77 11.03
N ASP A 161 13.60 -10.91 10.80
CA ASP A 161 12.28 -11.19 11.36
C ASP A 161 12.29 -11.19 12.90
N ALA A 162 13.31 -11.78 13.51
CA ALA A 162 13.46 -11.78 14.98
C ALA A 162 13.62 -10.36 15.52
N LEU A 163 14.46 -9.54 14.89
CA LEU A 163 14.66 -8.13 15.25
C LEU A 163 13.36 -7.33 15.13
N VAL A 164 12.63 -7.53 14.05
CA VAL A 164 11.38 -6.81 13.76
C VAL A 164 10.27 -7.24 14.71
N ARG A 165 10.19 -8.54 15.06
CA ARG A 165 9.22 -9.03 16.06
C ARG A 165 9.49 -8.49 17.47
N GLU A 166 10.77 -8.25 17.82
CA GLU A 166 11.15 -7.74 19.14
C GLU A 166 11.06 -6.21 19.24
N HIS A 167 11.45 -5.50 18.17
CA HIS A 167 11.66 -4.05 18.21
C HIS A 167 10.80 -3.25 17.24
N GLY A 168 9.91 -3.92 16.48
CA GLY A 168 9.14 -3.29 15.40
C GLY A 168 10.00 -2.98 14.16
N LEU A 169 9.39 -2.32 13.19
CA LEU A 169 10.01 -2.05 11.89
C LEU A 169 11.02 -0.88 11.91
N ALA A 170 10.87 0.06 12.85
CA ALA A 170 11.63 1.32 12.85
C ALA A 170 13.17 1.13 12.82
N PRO A 171 13.81 0.23 13.62
CA PRO A 171 15.26 0.05 13.57
C PRO A 171 15.75 -0.42 12.19
N LEU A 172 14.99 -1.28 11.53
CA LEU A 172 15.33 -1.78 10.19
C LEU A 172 15.25 -0.67 9.13
N LEU A 173 14.20 0.16 9.20
CA LEU A 173 14.02 1.31 8.31
C LEU A 173 15.12 2.36 8.50
N MET A 174 15.45 2.69 9.74
CA MET A 174 16.52 3.64 10.04
C MET A 174 17.86 3.17 9.48
N LYS A 175 18.14 1.87 9.54
CA LYS A 175 19.33 1.26 8.94
C LYS A 175 19.29 1.29 7.43
N ALA A 176 18.16 0.88 6.81
CA ALA A 176 18.04 0.74 5.37
C ALA A 176 18.06 2.09 4.62
N PHE A 177 17.56 3.15 5.26
CA PHE A 177 17.45 4.50 4.68
C PHE A 177 18.34 5.54 5.38
N GLU A 178 19.36 5.11 6.11
CA GLU A 178 20.34 5.99 6.77
C GLU A 178 19.70 7.09 7.63
N GLY A 179 18.59 6.78 8.31
CA GLY A 179 17.85 7.71 9.16
C GLY A 179 16.98 8.74 8.41
N GLN A 180 16.95 8.72 7.07
CA GLN A 180 16.24 9.74 6.29
C GLN A 180 14.73 9.46 6.11
N VAL A 181 14.25 8.30 6.50
CA VAL A 181 12.83 7.89 6.31
C VAL A 181 11.83 8.86 6.95
N MET A 182 12.24 9.60 7.97
CA MET A 182 11.42 10.58 8.70
C MET A 182 11.80 12.05 8.43
N ALA A 183 12.79 12.33 7.59
CA ALA A 183 13.43 13.63 7.49
C ALA A 183 12.53 14.80 7.04
N ARG A 184 11.35 14.51 6.49
CA ARG A 184 10.38 15.50 5.99
C ARG A 184 8.96 15.23 6.43
N VAL A 185 8.79 14.47 7.52
CA VAL A 185 7.47 14.09 8.05
C VAL A 185 7.14 15.04 9.20
N GLU A 186 5.90 15.53 9.23
CA GLU A 186 5.39 16.35 10.33
C GLU A 186 5.41 15.54 11.64
N GLU A 187 5.61 16.19 12.77
CA GLU A 187 5.87 15.54 14.06
C GLU A 187 4.73 14.59 14.49
N ASP A 188 3.48 15.04 14.33
CA ASP A 188 2.29 14.24 14.65
C ASP A 188 2.13 13.02 13.72
N GLU A 189 2.44 13.18 12.45
CA GLU A 189 2.44 12.09 11.48
C GLU A 189 3.59 11.11 11.74
N ALA A 190 4.78 11.63 12.06
CA ALA A 190 5.93 10.82 12.46
C ALA A 190 5.62 9.94 13.68
N ALA A 191 4.98 10.52 14.70
CA ALA A 191 4.54 9.79 15.88
C ALA A 191 3.50 8.71 15.54
N ALA A 192 2.59 8.99 14.58
CA ALA A 192 1.62 8.01 14.11
C ALA A 192 2.29 6.86 13.35
N MET A 193 3.24 7.15 12.46
CA MET A 193 4.01 6.13 11.74
C MET A 193 4.80 5.23 12.68
N LEU A 194 5.47 5.80 13.69
CA LEU A 194 6.22 5.02 14.69
C LEU A 194 5.30 4.06 15.47
N ARG A 195 4.07 4.49 15.81
CA ARG A 195 3.09 3.59 16.43
C ARG A 195 2.71 2.44 15.51
N ASP A 196 2.47 2.71 14.22
CA ASP A 196 2.12 1.68 13.25
C ASP A 196 3.26 0.67 13.04
N TRP A 197 4.51 1.15 13.05
CA TRP A 197 5.70 0.31 12.89
C TRP A 197 6.07 -0.47 14.16
N SER A 198 5.49 -0.14 15.31
CA SER A 198 5.70 -0.86 16.56
C SER A 198 4.85 -2.12 16.72
N ASP A 199 3.84 -2.34 15.87
CA ASP A 199 3.05 -3.57 15.82
C ASP A 199 3.86 -4.67 15.10
N PRO A 200 4.31 -5.75 15.79
CA PRO A 200 5.16 -6.77 15.19
C PRO A 200 4.45 -7.55 14.06
N GLU A 201 3.14 -7.77 14.18
CA GLU A 201 2.38 -8.47 13.16
C GLU A 201 2.25 -7.62 11.89
N ALA A 202 2.00 -6.32 12.05
CA ALA A 202 1.99 -5.39 10.93
C ALA A 202 3.39 -5.26 10.30
N ALA A 203 4.44 -5.20 11.12
CA ALA A 203 5.82 -5.10 10.64
C ALA A 203 6.21 -6.28 9.74
N ILE A 204 5.87 -7.52 10.14
CA ILE A 204 6.08 -8.72 9.30
C ILE A 204 5.18 -8.69 8.06
N GLY A 205 3.89 -8.34 8.21
CA GLY A 205 2.98 -8.18 7.08
C GLY A 205 3.49 -7.20 6.02
N MET A 206 4.04 -6.05 6.46
CA MET A 206 4.67 -5.06 5.56
C MET A 206 5.90 -5.63 4.84
N LEU A 207 6.77 -6.38 5.54
CA LEU A 207 7.96 -6.99 4.94
C LEU A 207 7.61 -8.09 3.94
N ASN A 208 6.49 -8.79 4.10
CA ASN A 208 6.05 -9.84 3.20
C ASN A 208 5.69 -9.35 1.79
N TYR A 209 5.62 -8.04 1.57
CA TYR A 209 5.51 -7.44 0.22
C TYR A 209 6.79 -7.60 -0.60
N TYR A 210 7.93 -7.79 0.03
CA TYR A 210 9.24 -7.93 -0.61
C TYR A 210 9.60 -9.39 -0.88
#